data_17edab067978853adb6c1923f277e2fd
#
_entry.id   17edab067978853adb6c1923f277e2fd
#
_cell.length_a   1.000
_cell.length_b   1.000
_cell.length_c   1.000
_cell.angle_alpha   90.00
_cell.angle_beta   90.00
_cell.angle_gamma   90.00
#
_symmetry.space_group_name_H-M   'P 1'
#
loop_
_entity.id
_entity.type
_entity.pdbx_description
1 polymer ?
#
loop_
_entity_poly.entity_id
_entity_poly.type
_entity_poly.pdbx_seq_one_letter_code
_entity_poly.pdbx_strand_id
1 'polypeptide(L)'
;DMGLVAEAALQHKEQISLFGQPMDALFVYEGLRRISSFKGSDSDQRKIAVLRGLFLLASPLEGKFIARTALRSMQAGLGPRTMMEALSSALACDLSSLARAFGLMPDLGRIAQMACLGRLDEVSIQPNLPARFMIYSRRDGFFPASYLPKFPGLRVQVHKAGESVRIFTSQLREISLSLEGLCRDVGQLKPDFVADADLIGFVDPPSKKNSSRSGICSLREMLRYINRRRLARKSIIRPALLAYDLLAVEGKDICSMDYLHR
;
A
#
# COMPACT_ATOMS: atom_id res chain seq x y z
N ASP A 1 0.06 11.39 21.82
CA ASP A 1 0.22 9.96 21.55
C ASP A 1 -0.94 9.17 22.17
N MET A 2 -1.80 8.61 21.31
CA MET A 2 -2.98 7.83 21.76
C MET A 2 -2.59 6.57 22.55
N GLY A 3 -1.40 6.03 22.35
CA GLY A 3 -0.91 4.92 23.17
C GLY A 3 -0.69 5.32 24.62
N LEU A 4 -0.11 6.50 24.86
CA LEU A 4 0.07 7.02 26.22
C LEU A 4 -1.28 7.32 26.90
N VAL A 5 -2.26 7.83 26.13
CA VAL A 5 -3.62 8.05 26.64
C VAL A 5 -4.28 6.73 27.03
N ALA A 6 -4.13 5.68 26.20
CA ALA A 6 -4.65 4.35 26.49
C ALA A 6 -3.98 3.74 27.76
N GLU A 7 -2.65 3.88 27.87
CA GLU A 7 -1.90 3.44 29.05
C GLU A 7 -2.42 4.11 30.32
N ALA A 8 -2.53 5.44 30.32
CA ALA A 8 -3.02 6.21 31.46
C ALA A 8 -4.49 5.85 31.81
N ALA A 9 -5.37 5.71 30.81
CA ALA A 9 -6.76 5.32 31.04
C ALA A 9 -6.87 3.92 31.66
N LEU A 10 -6.03 2.99 31.29
CA LEU A 10 -6.03 1.62 31.81
C LEU A 10 -5.38 1.49 33.20
N GLN A 11 -4.58 2.46 33.63
CA GLN A 11 -4.09 2.54 35.05
C GLN A 11 -5.23 2.73 36.07
N HIS A 12 -6.30 3.40 35.64
CA HIS A 12 -7.49 3.66 36.44
C HIS A 12 -8.66 2.72 36.15
N LYS A 13 -8.38 1.57 35.52
CA LYS A 13 -9.39 0.60 35.15
C LYS A 13 -9.97 -0.08 36.41
N GLU A 14 -11.24 0.18 36.69
CA GLU A 14 -11.98 -0.42 37.79
C GLU A 14 -12.48 -1.84 37.45
N GLN A 15 -12.70 -2.13 36.17
CA GLN A 15 -13.25 -3.38 35.72
C GLN A 15 -12.12 -4.37 35.35
N ILE A 16 -11.93 -5.38 36.20
CA ILE A 16 -11.00 -6.49 35.96
C ILE A 16 -11.79 -7.67 35.38
N SER A 17 -11.27 -8.33 34.35
CA SER A 17 -11.88 -9.57 33.86
C SER A 17 -11.71 -10.69 34.90
N LEU A 18 -12.81 -11.29 35.30
CA LEU A 18 -12.82 -12.44 36.25
C LEU A 18 -12.20 -13.70 35.65
N PHE A 19 -12.08 -13.77 34.31
CA PHE A 19 -11.49 -14.87 33.55
C PHE A 19 -10.27 -14.35 32.80
N GLY A 20 -9.14 -14.22 33.49
CA GLY A 20 -7.89 -13.79 32.91
C GLY A 20 -7.28 -14.90 32.02
N GLN A 21 -7.69 -14.99 30.76
CA GLN A 21 -6.86 -15.67 29.79
C GLN A 21 -5.64 -14.78 29.47
N PRO A 22 -4.42 -15.32 29.50
CA PRO A 22 -3.25 -14.55 29.13
C PRO A 22 -3.41 -14.10 27.67
N MET A 23 -3.29 -12.79 27.45
CA MET A 23 -3.38 -12.20 26.14
C MET A 23 -2.03 -12.35 25.44
N ASP A 24 -1.96 -13.18 24.43
CA ASP A 24 -0.77 -13.32 23.60
C ASP A 24 -0.83 -12.43 22.34
N ALA A 25 0.30 -12.36 21.62
CA ALA A 25 0.39 -11.57 20.40
C ALA A 25 -0.57 -12.04 19.31
N LEU A 26 -0.84 -13.34 19.24
CA LEU A 26 -1.75 -13.92 18.26
C LEU A 26 -3.20 -13.50 18.51
N PHE A 27 -3.63 -13.50 19.77
CA PHE A 27 -4.95 -13.05 20.17
C PHE A 27 -5.21 -11.58 19.78
N VAL A 28 -4.21 -10.71 20.04
CA VAL A 28 -4.27 -9.29 19.63
C VAL A 28 -4.31 -9.17 18.10
N TYR A 29 -3.47 -9.91 17.40
CA TYR A 29 -3.42 -9.92 15.93
C TYR A 29 -4.77 -10.33 15.33
N GLU A 30 -5.37 -11.41 15.81
CA GLU A 30 -6.69 -11.87 15.34
C GLU A 30 -7.80 -10.84 15.63
N GLY A 31 -7.77 -10.21 16.80
CA GLY A 31 -8.66 -9.10 17.13
C GLY A 31 -8.55 -7.95 16.15
N LEU A 32 -7.34 -7.49 15.85
CA LEU A 32 -7.09 -6.42 14.90
C LEU A 32 -7.43 -6.82 13.46
N ARG A 33 -7.17 -8.07 13.06
CA ARG A 33 -7.58 -8.62 11.77
C ARG A 33 -9.11 -8.64 11.64
N ARG A 34 -9.82 -9.04 12.69
CA ARG A 34 -11.29 -9.02 12.73
C ARG A 34 -11.84 -7.61 12.56
N ILE A 35 -11.23 -6.61 13.20
CA ILE A 35 -11.57 -5.19 13.03
C ILE A 35 -11.47 -4.79 11.56
N SER A 36 -10.43 -5.19 10.86
CA SER A 36 -10.22 -4.84 9.45
C SER A 36 -11.24 -5.44 8.50
N SER A 37 -11.89 -6.54 8.88
CA SER A 37 -12.89 -7.24 8.07
C SER A 37 -14.29 -6.61 8.14
N PHE A 38 -14.58 -5.78 9.15
CA PHE A 38 -15.91 -5.19 9.31
C PHE A 38 -16.20 -4.12 8.28
N LYS A 39 -17.29 -4.29 7.54
CA LYS A 39 -17.82 -3.36 6.53
C LYS A 39 -19.31 -3.13 6.77
N GLY A 40 -19.85 -2.03 6.23
CA GLY A 40 -21.27 -1.69 6.32
C GLY A 40 -21.61 -0.70 7.44
N SER A 41 -22.90 -0.41 7.64
CA SER A 41 -23.42 0.64 8.52
C SER A 41 -23.00 0.47 9.99
N ASP A 42 -23.01 -0.76 10.50
CA ASP A 42 -22.72 -1.05 11.91
C ASP A 42 -21.25 -1.42 12.16
N SER A 43 -20.39 -1.18 11.15
CA SER A 43 -18.98 -1.58 11.23
C SER A 43 -18.25 -0.92 12.40
N ASP A 44 -18.57 0.33 12.69
CA ASP A 44 -17.86 1.09 13.73
C ASP A 44 -18.22 0.61 15.13
N GLN A 45 -19.48 0.28 15.39
CA GLN A 45 -19.88 -0.30 16.68
C GLN A 45 -19.21 -1.67 16.92
N ARG A 46 -19.15 -2.52 15.88
CA ARG A 46 -18.46 -3.80 15.95
C ARG A 46 -16.95 -3.66 16.17
N LYS A 47 -16.30 -2.68 15.55
CA LYS A 47 -14.88 -2.36 15.77
C LYS A 47 -14.65 -1.91 17.22
N ILE A 48 -15.51 -1.01 17.71
CA ILE A 48 -15.45 -0.53 19.10
C ILE A 48 -15.60 -1.69 20.07
N ALA A 49 -16.54 -2.60 19.85
CA ALA A 49 -16.76 -3.76 20.71
C ALA A 49 -15.52 -4.66 20.81
N VAL A 50 -14.84 -4.94 19.66
CA VAL A 50 -13.61 -5.73 19.66
C VAL A 50 -12.47 -4.99 20.38
N LEU A 51 -12.26 -3.71 20.07
CA LEU A 51 -11.23 -2.90 20.75
C LEU A 51 -11.48 -2.82 22.27
N ARG A 52 -12.74 -2.63 22.68
CA ARG A 52 -13.11 -2.65 24.10
C ARG A 52 -12.75 -3.99 24.74
N GLY A 53 -13.03 -5.11 24.06
CA GLY A 53 -12.66 -6.44 24.56
C GLY A 53 -11.14 -6.58 24.77
N LEU A 54 -10.34 -6.14 23.80
CA LEU A 54 -8.89 -6.14 23.92
C LEU A 54 -8.40 -5.28 25.09
N PHE A 55 -8.91 -4.06 25.26
CA PHE A 55 -8.53 -3.17 26.35
C PHE A 55 -8.99 -3.66 27.73
N LEU A 56 -10.11 -4.38 27.80
CA LEU A 56 -10.57 -4.97 29.06
C LEU A 56 -9.63 -6.07 29.58
N LEU A 57 -8.97 -6.78 28.69
CA LEU A 57 -8.01 -7.84 29.04
C LEU A 57 -6.59 -7.30 29.23
N ALA A 58 -6.25 -6.21 28.55
CA ALA A 58 -4.92 -5.66 28.50
C ALA A 58 -4.45 -5.06 29.84
N SER A 59 -3.18 -5.25 30.17
CA SER A 59 -2.48 -4.39 31.13
C SER A 59 -2.29 -2.96 30.54
N PRO A 60 -1.95 -1.95 31.35
CA PRO A 60 -1.71 -0.60 30.84
C PRO A 60 -0.68 -0.55 29.70
N LEU A 61 0.44 -1.28 29.85
CA LEU A 61 1.50 -1.33 28.85
C LEU A 61 1.04 -2.03 27.56
N GLU A 62 0.34 -3.14 27.64
CA GLU A 62 -0.24 -3.83 26.48
C GLU A 62 -1.26 -2.94 25.76
N GLY A 63 -2.12 -2.25 26.50
CA GLY A 63 -3.08 -1.31 25.94
C GLY A 63 -2.44 -0.18 25.14
N LYS A 64 -1.31 0.35 25.60
CA LYS A 64 -0.50 1.31 24.87
C LYS A 64 -0.09 0.79 23.48
N PHE A 65 0.44 -0.44 23.43
CA PHE A 65 0.90 -1.02 22.17
C PHE A 65 -0.25 -1.49 21.28
N ILE A 66 -1.36 -1.95 21.85
CA ILE A 66 -2.59 -2.25 21.11
C ILE A 66 -3.09 -0.98 20.39
N ALA A 67 -3.19 0.15 21.10
CA ALA A 67 -3.62 1.42 20.53
C ALA A 67 -2.67 1.88 19.41
N ARG A 68 -1.36 1.82 19.65
CA ARG A 68 -0.34 2.20 18.64
C ARG A 68 -0.39 1.32 17.40
N THR A 69 -0.60 0.00 17.57
CA THR A 69 -0.70 -0.94 16.46
C THR A 69 -1.98 -0.69 15.65
N ALA A 70 -3.12 -0.51 16.31
CA ALA A 70 -4.40 -0.21 15.67
C ALA A 70 -4.33 1.08 14.82
N LEU A 71 -3.58 2.08 15.30
CA LEU A 71 -3.37 3.36 14.61
C LEU A 71 -2.18 3.35 13.63
N ARG A 72 -1.47 2.21 13.47
CA ARG A 72 -0.24 2.08 12.66
C ARG A 72 0.85 3.07 13.04
N SER A 73 0.96 3.40 14.30
CA SER A 73 1.90 4.39 14.85
C SER A 73 2.62 3.82 16.07
N MET A 74 3.49 2.83 15.86
CA MET A 74 4.22 2.13 16.93
C MET A 74 5.11 3.05 17.76
N GLN A 75 5.61 4.13 17.16
CA GLN A 75 6.52 5.11 17.79
C GLN A 75 7.74 4.46 18.47
N ALA A 76 8.22 3.37 17.87
CA ALA A 76 9.39 2.65 18.35
C ALA A 76 10.73 3.27 17.86
N GLY A 77 10.66 4.34 17.04
CA GLY A 77 11.85 4.92 16.42
C GLY A 77 12.52 4.03 15.37
N LEU A 78 11.88 2.91 15.01
CA LEU A 78 12.42 1.90 14.09
C LEU A 78 11.72 2.00 12.74
N GLY A 79 12.52 2.29 11.70
CA GLY A 79 12.08 2.24 10.31
C GLY A 79 12.42 0.91 9.63
N PRO A 80 11.89 0.67 8.41
CA PRO A 80 12.21 -0.55 7.65
C PRO A 80 13.72 -0.75 7.43
N ARG A 81 14.48 0.33 7.26
CA ARG A 81 15.94 0.27 7.07
C ARG A 81 16.62 -0.30 8.30
N THR A 82 16.35 0.24 9.49
CA THR A 82 16.92 -0.23 10.76
C THR A 82 16.56 -1.69 11.03
N MET A 83 15.33 -2.09 10.69
CA MET A 83 14.91 -3.49 10.79
C MET A 83 15.69 -4.40 9.83
N MET A 84 15.95 -3.97 8.59
CA MET A 84 16.77 -4.74 7.65
C MET A 84 18.22 -4.82 8.10
N GLU A 85 18.81 -3.76 8.65
CA GLU A 85 20.15 -3.76 9.24
C GLU A 85 20.25 -4.75 10.41
N ALA A 86 19.23 -4.77 11.28
CA ALA A 86 19.16 -5.74 12.39
C ALA A 86 19.02 -7.19 11.89
N LEU A 87 18.15 -7.43 10.89
CA LEU A 87 17.99 -8.74 10.28
C LEU A 87 19.27 -9.21 9.58
N SER A 88 19.95 -8.34 8.84
CA SER A 88 21.23 -8.65 8.19
C SER A 88 22.26 -9.10 9.21
N SER A 89 22.37 -8.38 10.34
CA SER A 89 23.30 -8.75 11.42
C SER A 89 22.91 -10.06 12.10
N ALA A 90 21.62 -10.23 12.42
CA ALA A 90 21.15 -11.40 13.16
C ALA A 90 21.18 -12.70 12.35
N LEU A 91 20.96 -12.62 11.04
CA LEU A 91 20.90 -13.77 10.13
C LEU A 91 22.16 -13.93 9.29
N ALA A 92 23.19 -13.09 9.50
CA ALA A 92 24.43 -13.05 8.73
C ALA A 92 24.19 -13.05 7.20
N CYS A 93 23.16 -12.31 6.73
CA CYS A 93 22.80 -12.19 5.32
C CYS A 93 23.11 -10.80 4.79
N ASP A 94 23.33 -10.69 3.47
CA ASP A 94 23.67 -9.43 2.84
C ASP A 94 22.53 -8.41 2.88
N LEU A 95 22.82 -7.19 3.33
CA LEU A 95 21.86 -6.10 3.45
C LEU A 95 21.31 -5.66 2.09
N SER A 96 22.10 -5.73 1.01
CA SER A 96 21.66 -5.35 -0.33
C SER A 96 20.62 -6.33 -0.87
N SER A 97 20.81 -7.62 -0.62
CA SER A 97 19.85 -8.69 -0.95
C SER A 97 18.54 -8.53 -0.18
N LEU A 98 18.60 -8.20 1.13
CA LEU A 98 17.42 -7.87 1.93
C LEU A 98 16.68 -6.64 1.39
N ALA A 99 17.43 -5.59 1.06
CA ALA A 99 16.85 -4.35 0.55
C ALA A 99 16.20 -4.54 -0.82
N ARG A 100 16.83 -5.33 -1.71
CA ARG A 100 16.25 -5.73 -3.00
C ARG A 100 14.97 -6.51 -2.79
N ALA A 101 14.99 -7.56 -1.99
CA ALA A 101 13.84 -8.41 -1.71
C ALA A 101 12.68 -7.59 -1.09
N PHE A 102 12.96 -6.68 -0.15
CA PHE A 102 11.98 -5.78 0.43
C PHE A 102 11.44 -4.75 -0.56
N GLY A 103 12.22 -4.38 -1.55
CA GLY A 103 11.77 -3.56 -2.69
C GLY A 103 10.69 -4.27 -3.51
N LEU A 104 10.89 -5.54 -3.80
CA LEU A 104 9.98 -6.36 -4.60
C LEU A 104 8.75 -6.83 -3.81
N MET A 105 8.94 -7.13 -2.52
CA MET A 105 7.89 -7.61 -1.60
C MET A 105 7.99 -6.84 -0.27
N PRO A 106 7.27 -5.74 -0.08
CA PRO A 106 7.41 -4.86 1.09
C PRO A 106 6.69 -5.41 2.34
N ASP A 107 7.04 -6.63 2.73
CA ASP A 107 6.59 -7.33 3.92
C ASP A 107 7.81 -7.84 4.68
N LEU A 108 8.22 -7.11 5.73
CA LEU A 108 9.42 -7.44 6.52
C LEU A 108 9.33 -8.82 7.17
N GLY A 109 8.15 -9.27 7.58
CA GLY A 109 7.96 -10.58 8.19
C GLY A 109 8.24 -11.70 7.19
N ARG A 110 7.71 -11.60 5.98
CA ARG A 110 7.98 -12.56 4.89
C ARG A 110 9.44 -12.52 4.45
N ILE A 111 10.02 -11.33 4.35
CA ILE A 111 11.45 -11.20 4.01
C ILE A 111 12.34 -11.82 5.08
N ALA A 112 12.05 -11.62 6.36
CA ALA A 112 12.77 -12.28 7.44
C ALA A 112 12.68 -13.82 7.34
N GLN A 113 11.49 -14.34 7.04
CA GLN A 113 11.29 -15.77 6.81
C GLN A 113 12.11 -16.28 5.62
N MET A 114 12.09 -15.57 4.49
CA MET A 114 12.88 -15.93 3.30
C MET A 114 14.37 -15.86 3.60
N ALA A 115 14.84 -14.89 4.38
CA ALA A 115 16.22 -14.77 4.82
C ALA A 115 16.65 -15.94 5.69
N CYS A 116 15.82 -16.36 6.66
CA CYS A 116 16.07 -17.54 7.50
C CYS A 116 16.20 -18.83 6.67
N LEU A 117 15.47 -18.92 5.55
CA LEU A 117 15.51 -20.07 4.64
C LEU A 117 16.63 -19.98 3.60
N GLY A 118 17.41 -18.89 3.54
CA GLY A 118 18.43 -18.66 2.52
C GLY A 118 17.84 -18.46 1.11
N ARG A 119 16.60 -17.98 0.98
CA ARG A 119 15.83 -17.93 -0.27
C ARG A 119 15.50 -16.49 -0.72
N LEU A 120 16.30 -15.52 -0.35
CA LEU A 120 16.07 -14.10 -0.73
C LEU A 120 16.10 -13.89 -2.25
N ASP A 121 16.90 -14.66 -2.98
CA ASP A 121 17.02 -14.55 -4.43
C ASP A 121 15.77 -15.04 -5.19
N GLU A 122 14.91 -15.82 -4.54
CA GLU A 122 13.65 -16.27 -5.12
C GLU A 122 12.55 -15.20 -5.06
N VAL A 123 12.79 -14.10 -4.34
CA VAL A 123 11.82 -13.01 -4.23
C VAL A 123 11.77 -12.25 -5.55
N SER A 124 10.59 -12.25 -6.17
CA SER A 124 10.30 -11.61 -7.44
C SER A 124 8.99 -10.83 -7.39
N ILE A 125 8.74 -10.01 -8.40
CA ILE A 125 7.46 -9.31 -8.58
C ILE A 125 6.33 -10.35 -8.71
N GLN A 126 5.30 -10.18 -7.90
CA GLN A 126 4.12 -11.05 -7.92
C GLN A 126 2.86 -10.25 -8.30
N PRO A 127 1.98 -10.79 -9.13
CA PRO A 127 0.69 -10.17 -9.40
C PRO A 127 -0.09 -9.92 -8.10
N ASN A 128 -0.79 -8.79 -8.04
CA ASN A 128 -1.61 -8.38 -6.90
C ASN A 128 -0.86 -8.08 -5.58
N LEU A 129 0.46 -8.15 -5.56
CA LEU A 129 1.30 -7.73 -4.45
C LEU A 129 2.16 -6.53 -4.90
N PRO A 130 1.83 -5.29 -4.47
CA PRO A 130 2.54 -4.12 -4.98
C PRO A 130 3.98 -4.09 -4.46
N ALA A 131 4.92 -3.86 -5.39
CA ALA A 131 6.31 -3.60 -5.07
C ALA A 131 6.50 -2.13 -4.64
N ARG A 132 7.60 -1.85 -3.96
CA ARG A 132 7.97 -0.46 -3.66
C ARG A 132 8.36 0.26 -4.94
N PHE A 133 7.84 1.46 -5.07
CA PHE A 133 8.18 2.31 -6.22
C PHE A 133 9.65 2.72 -6.16
N MET A 134 10.34 2.58 -7.29
CA MET A 134 11.71 3.10 -7.42
C MET A 134 11.74 4.60 -7.21
N ILE A 135 12.69 5.05 -6.41
CA ILE A 135 12.98 6.47 -6.20
C ILE A 135 14.19 6.78 -7.07
N TYR A 136 14.03 7.69 -8.03
CA TYR A 136 15.17 8.17 -8.79
C TYR A 136 16.08 9.02 -7.90
N SER A 137 17.38 8.76 -7.98
CA SER A 137 18.36 9.65 -7.38
C SER A 137 18.62 10.85 -8.30
N ARG A 138 18.64 12.04 -7.73
CA ARG A 138 19.21 13.20 -8.44
C ARG A 138 20.72 13.02 -8.52
N ARG A 139 21.19 12.46 -9.60
CA ARG A 139 22.61 12.48 -9.96
C ARG A 139 22.71 13.20 -11.30
N ASP A 140 23.26 14.39 -11.25
CA ASP A 140 23.56 15.16 -12.45
C ASP A 140 24.68 14.47 -13.24
N GLY A 141 24.52 14.37 -14.56
CA GLY A 141 25.63 14.03 -15.45
C GLY A 141 25.79 12.57 -15.84
N PHE A 142 24.82 11.68 -15.65
CA PHE A 142 24.90 10.30 -16.18
C PHE A 142 24.28 10.25 -17.59
N PHE A 143 25.09 9.91 -18.59
CA PHE A 143 24.66 9.61 -19.95
C PHE A 143 25.10 8.18 -20.31
N PRO A 144 24.30 7.41 -21.05
CA PRO A 144 23.00 7.77 -21.65
C PRO A 144 21.84 7.84 -20.63
N ALA A 145 20.85 8.70 -20.89
CA ALA A 145 19.68 8.89 -20.04
C ALA A 145 18.39 8.92 -20.86
N SER A 146 17.31 8.37 -20.32
CA SER A 146 15.96 8.46 -20.90
C SER A 146 15.21 9.66 -20.32
N TYR A 147 14.63 10.49 -21.19
CA TYR A 147 13.82 11.65 -20.82
C TYR A 147 12.35 11.31 -21.03
N LEU A 148 11.57 11.40 -19.95
CA LEU A 148 10.13 11.15 -19.98
C LEU A 148 9.37 12.45 -19.72
N PRO A 149 8.27 12.72 -20.43
CA PRO A 149 7.41 13.84 -20.14
C PRO A 149 6.78 13.68 -18.75
N LYS A 150 6.77 14.74 -17.95
CA LYS A 150 6.13 14.76 -16.63
C LYS A 150 4.71 15.23 -16.74
N PHE A 151 3.77 14.35 -16.42
CA PHE A 151 2.34 14.67 -16.37
C PHE A 151 1.87 14.99 -14.94
N PRO A 152 0.83 15.83 -14.78
CA PRO A 152 0.21 16.11 -13.48
C PRO A 152 -0.69 14.94 -13.06
N GLY A 153 -0.10 13.76 -12.84
CA GLY A 153 -0.77 12.51 -12.50
C GLY A 153 -0.43 11.99 -11.11
N LEU A 154 -1.17 11.00 -10.68
CA LEU A 154 -0.84 10.20 -9.50
C LEU A 154 -0.03 8.98 -9.95
N ARG A 155 1.19 8.83 -9.42
CA ARG A 155 1.99 7.64 -9.69
C ARG A 155 1.31 6.41 -9.11
N VAL A 156 1.11 5.41 -9.95
CA VAL A 156 0.44 4.15 -9.62
C VAL A 156 1.19 2.96 -10.18
N GLN A 157 0.97 1.82 -9.56
CA GLN A 157 1.39 0.53 -10.09
C GLN A 157 0.16 -0.27 -10.49
N VAL A 158 0.16 -0.79 -11.70
CA VAL A 158 -0.93 -1.53 -12.30
C VAL A 158 -0.55 -3.00 -12.37
N HIS A 159 -1.34 -3.85 -11.74
CA HIS A 159 -1.21 -5.30 -11.77
C HIS A 159 -2.36 -5.90 -12.54
N LYS A 160 -2.07 -6.57 -13.64
CA LYS A 160 -3.04 -7.32 -14.42
C LYS A 160 -2.70 -8.81 -14.39
N ALA A 161 -3.67 -9.62 -14.01
CA ALA A 161 -3.59 -11.08 -14.01
C ALA A 161 -4.93 -11.65 -14.50
N GLY A 162 -4.97 -12.18 -15.69
CA GLY A 162 -6.19 -12.54 -16.39
C GLY A 162 -7.10 -11.31 -16.55
N GLU A 163 -8.35 -11.42 -16.18
CA GLU A 163 -9.31 -10.31 -16.18
C GLU A 163 -9.20 -9.41 -14.91
N SER A 164 -8.45 -9.86 -13.91
CA SER A 164 -8.28 -9.12 -12.67
C SER A 164 -7.26 -8.01 -12.85
N VAL A 165 -7.67 -6.77 -12.56
CA VAL A 165 -6.80 -5.59 -12.57
C VAL A 165 -6.85 -4.91 -11.22
N ARG A 166 -5.67 -4.71 -10.62
CA ARG A 166 -5.52 -3.98 -9.36
C ARG A 166 -4.56 -2.81 -9.55
N ILE A 167 -4.94 -1.67 -9.01
CA ILE A 167 -4.17 -0.43 -9.13
C ILE A 167 -3.80 0.04 -7.72
N PHE A 168 -2.50 0.26 -7.50
CA PHE A 168 -1.95 0.67 -6.22
C PHE A 168 -1.27 2.03 -6.32
N THR A 169 -1.44 2.86 -5.31
CA THR A 169 -0.71 4.14 -5.18
C THR A 169 0.72 3.91 -4.71
N SER A 170 1.57 4.94 -4.78
CA SER A 170 2.94 4.92 -4.24
C SER A 170 3.02 4.61 -2.73
N GLN A 171 1.91 4.73 -2.01
CA GLN A 171 1.76 4.31 -0.61
C GLN A 171 1.27 2.86 -0.47
N LEU A 172 1.28 2.08 -1.55
CA LEU A 172 0.81 0.70 -1.63
C LEU A 172 -0.69 0.52 -1.26
N ARG A 173 -1.47 1.59 -1.37
CA ARG A 173 -2.92 1.55 -1.15
C ARG A 173 -3.64 1.22 -2.44
N GLU A 174 -4.50 0.21 -2.41
CA GLU A 174 -5.35 -0.16 -3.55
C GLU A 174 -6.45 0.88 -3.80
N ILE A 175 -6.64 1.24 -5.06
CA ILE A 175 -7.65 2.20 -5.53
C ILE A 175 -8.52 1.67 -6.66
N SER A 176 -8.44 0.39 -7.00
CA SER A 176 -9.15 -0.27 -8.12
C SER A 176 -10.65 -0.02 -8.11
N LEU A 177 -11.29 -0.09 -6.93
CA LEU A 177 -12.73 0.13 -6.76
C LEU A 177 -13.22 1.53 -7.18
N SER A 178 -12.31 2.51 -7.19
CA SER A 178 -12.64 3.87 -7.65
C SER A 178 -12.45 4.03 -9.17
N LEU A 179 -11.91 3.02 -9.83
CA LEU A 179 -11.47 3.02 -11.23
C LEU A 179 -12.02 1.82 -12.01
N GLU A 180 -13.21 1.31 -11.64
CA GLU A 180 -13.79 0.08 -12.21
C GLU A 180 -13.85 0.08 -13.76
N GLY A 181 -14.20 1.21 -14.38
CA GLY A 181 -14.21 1.34 -15.83
C GLY A 181 -12.83 1.14 -16.43
N LEU A 182 -11.84 1.86 -15.89
CA LEU A 182 -10.45 1.76 -16.33
C LEU A 182 -9.87 0.35 -16.11
N CYS A 183 -10.17 -0.27 -14.98
CA CYS A 183 -9.76 -1.66 -14.69
C CYS A 183 -10.36 -2.63 -15.71
N ARG A 184 -11.60 -2.45 -16.13
CA ARG A 184 -12.24 -3.26 -17.17
C ARG A 184 -11.54 -3.11 -18.52
N ASP A 185 -11.21 -1.88 -18.91
CA ASP A 185 -10.52 -1.60 -20.19
C ASP A 185 -9.12 -2.22 -20.19
N VAL A 186 -8.36 -2.07 -19.11
CA VAL A 186 -7.04 -2.70 -18.94
C VAL A 186 -7.14 -4.23 -18.92
N GLY A 187 -8.19 -4.78 -18.32
CA GLY A 187 -8.46 -6.23 -18.27
C GLY A 187 -8.57 -6.88 -19.66
N GLN A 188 -8.97 -6.11 -20.68
CA GLN A 188 -9.09 -6.59 -22.07
C GLN A 188 -7.73 -6.73 -22.79
N LEU A 189 -6.66 -6.16 -22.24
CA LEU A 189 -5.32 -6.33 -22.81
C LEU A 189 -4.90 -7.80 -22.70
N LYS A 190 -4.17 -8.32 -23.70
CA LYS A 190 -3.80 -9.75 -23.73
C LYS A 190 -2.75 -10.15 -22.71
N PRO A 191 -1.57 -9.49 -22.62
CA PRO A 191 -0.53 -9.97 -21.71
C PRO A 191 -0.90 -9.69 -20.25
N ASP A 192 -0.51 -10.57 -19.36
CA ASP A 192 -0.45 -10.28 -17.93
C ASP A 192 0.78 -9.43 -17.65
N PHE A 193 0.64 -8.42 -16.80
CA PHE A 193 1.75 -7.51 -16.52
C PHE A 193 1.66 -6.83 -15.17
N VAL A 194 2.82 -6.34 -14.73
CA VAL A 194 2.94 -5.33 -13.66
C VAL A 194 3.67 -4.14 -14.26
N ALA A 195 3.07 -2.95 -14.16
CA ALA A 195 3.62 -1.73 -14.74
C ALA A 195 3.56 -0.55 -13.78
N ASP A 196 4.57 0.32 -13.82
CA ASP A 196 4.52 1.66 -13.24
C ASP A 196 3.90 2.62 -14.25
N ALA A 197 2.95 3.44 -13.78
CA ALA A 197 2.21 4.38 -14.62
C ALA A 197 1.89 5.68 -13.86
N ASP A 198 1.59 6.72 -14.60
CA ASP A 198 0.90 7.91 -14.07
C ASP A 198 -0.60 7.80 -14.38
N LEU A 199 -1.42 7.84 -13.34
CA LEU A 199 -2.87 7.94 -13.46
C LEU A 199 -3.25 9.41 -13.64
N ILE A 200 -3.76 9.74 -14.81
CA ILE A 200 -4.21 11.07 -15.19
C ILE A 200 -5.71 11.08 -15.44
N GLY A 201 -6.32 12.25 -15.48
CA GLY A 201 -7.72 12.43 -15.84
C GLY A 201 -7.87 13.41 -16.98
N PHE A 202 -8.59 13.04 -18.01
CA PHE A 202 -9.02 13.95 -19.06
C PHE A 202 -10.36 14.59 -18.68
N VAL A 203 -10.47 15.90 -18.88
CA VAL A 203 -11.72 16.65 -18.69
C VAL A 203 -12.27 16.97 -20.06
N ASP A 204 -13.46 16.44 -20.36
CA ASP A 204 -14.17 16.81 -21.60
C ASP A 204 -14.55 18.31 -21.56
N PRO A 205 -14.41 19.02 -22.66
CA PRO A 205 -14.89 20.38 -22.75
C PRO A 205 -16.41 20.37 -22.51
N PRO A 206 -16.92 21.23 -21.62
CA PRO A 206 -18.36 21.32 -21.44
C PRO A 206 -19.01 21.73 -22.76
N SER A 207 -20.15 21.13 -23.07
CA SER A 207 -20.94 21.35 -24.28
C SER A 207 -21.47 22.78 -24.45
N LYS A 208 -21.19 23.68 -23.53
CA LYS A 208 -21.58 25.11 -23.57
C LYS A 208 -20.35 25.99 -23.81
N LYS A 209 -20.52 26.91 -24.79
CA LYS A 209 -19.54 27.80 -25.43
C LYS A 209 -18.62 28.67 -24.53
N ASN A 210 -18.66 28.58 -23.20
CA ASN A 210 -17.99 29.54 -22.30
C ASN A 210 -17.04 28.95 -21.26
N SER A 211 -16.55 27.73 -21.40
CA SER A 211 -15.50 27.24 -20.49
C SER A 211 -14.33 26.61 -21.25
N SER A 212 -13.21 27.29 -21.19
CA SER A 212 -11.91 26.93 -21.75
C SER A 212 -11.17 25.80 -20.98
N ARG A 213 -11.89 24.87 -20.35
CA ARG A 213 -11.28 23.76 -19.61
C ARG A 213 -11.40 22.45 -20.38
N SER A 214 -10.67 22.33 -21.48
CA SER A 214 -10.32 21.04 -22.05
C SER A 214 -8.87 20.73 -21.68
N GLY A 215 -8.59 19.54 -21.20
CA GLY A 215 -7.20 19.16 -20.89
C GLY A 215 -7.09 18.15 -19.74
N ILE A 216 -5.89 18.03 -19.25
CA ILE A 216 -5.59 17.11 -18.14
C ILE A 216 -5.98 17.80 -16.83
N CYS A 217 -6.74 17.08 -15.97
CA CYS A 217 -7.11 17.58 -14.65
C CYS A 217 -5.90 17.66 -13.71
N SER A 218 -5.99 18.53 -12.71
CA SER A 218 -4.96 18.65 -11.67
C SER A 218 -4.93 17.40 -10.79
N LEU A 219 -3.78 17.14 -10.16
CA LEU A 219 -3.62 16.05 -9.18
C LEU A 219 -4.68 16.14 -8.05
N ARG A 220 -5.03 17.35 -7.59
CA ARG A 220 -6.05 17.57 -6.57
C ARG A 220 -7.44 17.09 -7.03
N GLU A 221 -7.80 17.36 -8.28
CA GLU A 221 -9.07 16.91 -8.86
C GLU A 221 -9.07 15.38 -9.00
N MET A 222 -7.96 14.78 -9.44
CA MET A 222 -7.82 13.33 -9.53
C MET A 222 -7.92 12.65 -8.16
N LEU A 223 -7.27 13.18 -7.12
CA LEU A 223 -7.39 12.67 -5.76
C LEU A 223 -8.83 12.78 -5.22
N ARG A 224 -9.53 13.88 -5.53
CA ARG A 224 -10.95 14.02 -5.19
C ARG A 224 -11.83 12.99 -5.92
N TYR A 225 -11.53 12.71 -7.18
CA TYR A 225 -12.23 11.70 -7.97
C TYR A 225 -12.07 10.31 -7.34
N ILE A 226 -10.85 9.90 -7.00
CA ILE A 226 -10.55 8.60 -6.39
C ILE A 226 -11.19 8.44 -5.00
N ASN A 227 -11.24 9.52 -4.21
CA ASN A 227 -11.76 9.48 -2.84
C ASN A 227 -13.29 9.61 -2.76
N ARG A 228 -13.98 9.99 -3.84
CA ARG A 228 -15.43 10.05 -3.89
C ARG A 228 -16.03 8.65 -4.05
N ARG A 229 -16.32 7.99 -2.94
CA ARG A 229 -17.07 6.73 -2.94
C ARG A 229 -18.44 6.94 -3.60
N ARG A 230 -18.75 6.20 -4.68
CA ARG A 230 -20.07 6.05 -5.35
C ARG A 230 -20.74 7.27 -6.04
N LEU A 231 -20.23 8.48 -5.95
CA LEU A 231 -20.84 9.64 -6.62
C LEU A 231 -20.29 9.92 -8.03
N ALA A 232 -19.42 9.07 -8.52
CA ALA A 232 -18.68 9.26 -9.78
C ALA A 232 -19.52 9.13 -11.07
N ARG A 233 -20.80 8.72 -11.00
CA ARG A 233 -21.66 8.53 -12.19
C ARG A 233 -21.92 9.82 -13.00
N LYS A 234 -21.55 10.99 -12.50
CA LYS A 234 -21.65 12.29 -13.22
C LYS A 234 -20.31 13.04 -13.28
N SER A 235 -19.19 12.35 -13.13
CA SER A 235 -17.89 13.01 -13.26
C SER A 235 -17.57 13.23 -14.73
N ILE A 236 -17.16 14.44 -15.06
CA ILE A 236 -16.63 14.80 -16.38
C ILE A 236 -15.16 14.35 -16.56
N ILE A 237 -14.56 13.74 -15.52
CA ILE A 237 -13.19 13.25 -15.55
C ILE A 237 -13.20 11.82 -16.10
N ARG A 238 -12.44 11.59 -17.17
CA ARG A 238 -12.13 10.27 -17.72
C ARG A 238 -10.71 9.87 -17.27
N PRO A 239 -10.57 8.89 -16.36
CA PRO A 239 -9.25 8.43 -15.94
C PRO A 239 -8.54 7.69 -17.08
N ALA A 240 -7.22 7.87 -17.17
CA ALA A 240 -6.35 7.15 -18.10
C ALA A 240 -5.01 6.83 -17.42
N LEU A 241 -4.33 5.81 -17.93
CA LEU A 241 -3.01 5.39 -17.49
C LEU A 241 -1.98 5.71 -18.55
N LEU A 242 -0.88 6.31 -18.15
CA LEU A 242 0.33 6.48 -18.94
C LEU A 242 1.40 5.58 -18.33
N ALA A 243 1.51 4.34 -18.86
CA ALA A 243 2.56 3.42 -18.46
C ALA A 243 3.91 3.91 -19.00
N TYR A 244 4.93 3.87 -18.18
CA TYR A 244 6.29 4.30 -18.54
C TYR A 244 7.35 3.28 -18.18
N ASP A 245 7.00 2.23 -17.39
CA ASP A 245 7.91 1.16 -17.04
C ASP A 245 7.15 -0.16 -16.88
N LEU A 246 7.74 -1.28 -17.31
CA LEU A 246 7.25 -2.62 -17.07
C LEU A 246 8.14 -3.32 -16.03
N LEU A 247 7.52 -3.90 -15.03
CA LEU A 247 8.21 -4.60 -13.95
C LEU A 247 8.14 -6.12 -14.10
N ALA A 248 7.02 -6.62 -14.64
CA ALA A 248 6.85 -8.03 -14.98
C ALA A 248 5.91 -8.19 -16.16
N VAL A 249 6.12 -9.22 -16.98
CA VAL A 249 5.28 -9.62 -18.13
C VAL A 249 5.16 -11.13 -18.13
N GLU A 250 3.92 -11.65 -18.28
CA GLU A 250 3.61 -13.10 -18.32
C GLU A 250 4.27 -13.87 -17.17
N GLY A 251 4.23 -13.28 -15.95
CA GLY A 251 4.80 -13.85 -14.73
C GLY A 251 6.32 -13.79 -14.63
N LYS A 252 7.01 -13.22 -15.60
CA LYS A 252 8.47 -13.05 -15.56
C LYS A 252 8.81 -11.67 -15.01
N ASP A 253 9.63 -11.63 -13.95
CA ASP A 253 10.24 -10.40 -13.42
C ASP A 253 11.28 -9.89 -14.43
N ILE A 254 11.12 -8.65 -14.88
CA ILE A 254 12.02 -7.99 -15.83
C ILE A 254 12.70 -6.76 -15.23
N CYS A 255 12.59 -6.56 -13.91
CA CYS A 255 13.18 -5.39 -13.23
C CYS A 255 14.71 -5.31 -13.38
N SER A 256 15.38 -6.43 -13.59
CA SER A 256 16.83 -6.49 -13.81
C SER A 256 17.27 -6.15 -15.23
N MET A 257 16.34 -6.05 -16.19
CA MET A 257 16.64 -5.64 -17.56
C MET A 257 16.88 -4.14 -17.65
N ASP A 258 17.67 -3.73 -18.62
CA ASP A 258 17.85 -2.31 -18.95
C ASP A 258 16.53 -1.67 -19.32
N TYR A 259 16.34 -0.40 -18.91
CA TYR A 259 15.09 0.35 -19.12
C TYR A 259 14.63 0.39 -20.58
N LEU A 260 15.55 0.37 -21.55
CA LEU A 260 15.23 0.37 -22.98
C LEU A 260 14.70 -0.97 -23.49
N HIS A 261 14.83 -2.06 -22.71
CA HIS A 261 14.41 -3.40 -23.09
C HIS A 261 13.14 -3.90 -22.37
N ARG A 262 12.53 -3.04 -21.54
CA ARG A 262 11.34 -3.35 -20.78
C ARG A 262 10.19 -2.36 -20.95
#